data_5fef16f31946d7da3a3a82d2fb7cc5f2
#
_entry.id   5fef16f31946d7da3a3a82d2fb7cc5f2
#
_cell.length_a   1.000
_cell.length_b   1.000
_cell.length_c   1.000
_cell.angle_alpha   90.00
_cell.angle_beta   90.00
_cell.angle_gamma   90.00
#
_symmetry.space_group_name_H-M   'P 1'
#
loop_
_entity.id
_entity.type
_entity.pdbx_description
1 polymer ?
#
loop_
_entity_poly.entity_id
_entity_poly.type
_entity_poly.pdbx_seq_one_letter_code
_entity_poly.pdbx_strand_id
1 'polypeptide(L)'
;MADDPEWTLSAGPWRATVSPVGASLRRLSLERPGEAPRDVLWGYSGTANKKGGQGDVLMPWPGRIRDCKYSFAGKAHDLPKNDKEGPNAIHGFLRSRTWEGEHDGATARFRTRIRADDHSGYPFDLDVVLGYELLPAGLACAFVVRNAGTGPAPFGAGFHPYVLAGGGRVDDVTLRSPAAHVVEFDGLLPTGRVAEVPAELDFRAPRRVGATRFNHCFTGLGREADGFARVRVDDIEVWMDRGYPYVVLYTGEALGSDARRALAIEPMTCATDAFNHPKWGLRVLGPGEAMTGTWGVGLRP
;
A
#
# COMPACT_ATOMS: atom_id res chain seq x y z
N MET A 1 -3.64 27.80 -5.01
CA MET A 1 -3.37 26.35 -5.02
C MET A 1 -3.23 25.95 -3.56
N ALA A 2 -3.81 24.85 -3.13
CA ALA A 2 -3.61 24.38 -1.77
C ALA A 2 -2.11 24.12 -1.57
N ASP A 3 -1.60 24.47 -0.39
CA ASP A 3 -0.21 24.22 -0.01
C ASP A 3 0.04 22.70 -0.06
N ASP A 4 1.12 22.26 -0.70
CA ASP A 4 1.50 20.84 -0.87
C ASP A 4 2.90 20.62 -0.28
N PRO A 5 3.03 20.71 1.05
CA PRO A 5 4.30 20.64 1.72
C PRO A 5 4.94 19.26 1.61
N GLU A 6 6.26 19.26 1.47
CA GLU A 6 7.11 18.07 1.48
C GLU A 6 8.14 18.19 2.60
N TRP A 7 8.27 17.11 3.37
CA TRP A 7 9.26 17.02 4.45
C TRP A 7 10.33 15.99 4.10
N THR A 8 11.57 16.36 4.30
CA THR A 8 12.70 15.45 4.12
C THR A 8 13.13 14.86 5.45
N LEU A 9 13.08 13.54 5.54
CA LEU A 9 13.65 12.77 6.65
C LEU A 9 15.07 12.35 6.27
N SER A 10 15.97 12.31 7.26
CA SER A 10 17.38 11.99 7.05
C SER A 10 17.92 11.14 8.20
N ALA A 11 18.53 10.00 7.87
CA ALA A 11 19.26 9.15 8.83
C ALA A 11 20.39 8.39 8.13
N GLY A 12 21.64 8.66 8.53
CA GLY A 12 22.80 8.10 7.83
C GLY A 12 22.75 8.40 6.33
N PRO A 13 22.87 7.38 5.47
CA PRO A 13 22.80 7.56 4.02
C PRO A 13 21.37 7.65 3.47
N TRP A 14 20.34 7.45 4.30
CA TRP A 14 18.95 7.42 3.85
C TRP A 14 18.31 8.79 3.81
N ARG A 15 17.53 9.03 2.77
CA ARG A 15 16.63 10.19 2.63
C ARG A 15 15.25 9.71 2.24
N ALA A 16 14.24 10.24 2.92
CA ALA A 16 12.84 10.02 2.53
C ALA A 16 12.13 11.36 2.38
N THR A 17 11.28 11.47 1.37
CA THR A 17 10.35 12.59 1.24
C THR A 17 8.95 12.12 1.56
N VAL A 18 8.32 12.77 2.54
CA VAL A 18 6.94 12.51 2.95
C VAL A 18 6.12 13.78 2.89
N SER A 19 4.80 13.66 2.78
CA SER A 19 3.91 14.83 2.74
C SER A 19 2.68 14.61 3.61
N PRO A 20 2.20 15.64 4.31
CA PRO A 20 0.90 15.59 5.00
C PRO A 20 -0.27 15.41 4.03
N VAL A 21 -0.12 15.72 2.74
CA VAL A 21 -1.16 15.39 1.74
C VAL A 21 -1.15 13.89 1.48
N GLY A 22 -2.17 13.21 2.01
CA GLY A 22 -2.33 11.76 1.97
C GLY A 22 -1.43 11.00 2.93
N ALA A 23 -0.68 11.67 3.82
CA ALA A 23 0.42 11.09 4.58
C ALA A 23 1.35 10.26 3.68
N SER A 24 1.59 10.75 2.45
CA SER A 24 2.21 9.99 1.36
C SER A 24 3.72 9.87 1.51
N LEU A 25 4.26 8.66 1.23
CA LEU A 25 5.69 8.42 1.07
C LEU A 25 6.08 8.70 -0.39
N ARG A 26 6.60 9.89 -0.66
CA ARG A 26 6.84 10.36 -2.03
C ARG A 26 8.17 9.92 -2.62
N ARG A 27 9.19 9.68 -1.79
CA ARG A 27 10.52 9.24 -2.23
C ARG A 27 11.23 8.49 -1.11
N LEU A 28 12.06 7.54 -1.49
CA LEU A 28 13.08 6.95 -0.63
C LEU A 28 14.34 6.78 -1.47
N SER A 29 15.46 7.32 -1.00
CA SER A 29 16.75 7.23 -1.68
C SER A 29 17.89 6.94 -0.71
N LEU A 30 18.96 6.40 -1.27
CA LEU A 30 20.24 6.15 -0.62
C LEU A 30 21.28 7.13 -1.18
N GLU A 31 21.92 7.88 -0.29
CA GLU A 31 22.96 8.85 -0.63
C GLU A 31 24.28 8.47 0.07
N ARG A 32 25.28 8.08 -0.68
CA ARG A 32 26.61 7.74 -0.16
C ARG A 32 27.65 8.77 -0.62
N PRO A 33 28.60 9.12 0.24
CA PRO A 33 29.68 10.03 -0.16
C PRO A 33 30.41 9.54 -1.42
N GLY A 34 30.51 10.42 -2.42
CA GLY A 34 31.19 10.12 -3.69
C GLY A 34 30.40 9.28 -4.70
N GLU A 35 29.15 8.88 -4.37
CA GLU A 35 28.25 8.17 -5.28
C GLU A 35 27.07 9.09 -5.70
N ALA A 36 26.50 8.83 -6.86
CA ALA A 36 25.24 9.47 -7.24
C ALA A 36 24.10 8.93 -6.34
N PRO A 37 23.13 9.77 -5.94
CA PRO A 37 21.96 9.30 -5.20
C PRO A 37 21.25 8.18 -5.93
N ARG A 38 20.89 7.13 -5.20
CA ARG A 38 20.13 5.98 -5.71
C ARG A 38 18.71 6.02 -5.18
N ASP A 39 17.73 6.21 -6.05
CA ASP A 39 16.34 6.04 -5.69
C ASP A 39 16.00 4.58 -5.48
N VAL A 40 15.36 4.27 -4.36
CA VAL A 40 14.83 2.95 -3.99
C VAL A 40 13.36 2.85 -4.38
N LEU A 41 12.63 3.96 -4.24
CA LEU A 41 11.25 4.07 -4.69
C LEU A 41 11.16 5.04 -5.87
N TRP A 42 10.31 4.69 -6.84
CA TRP A 42 9.92 5.63 -7.89
C TRP A 42 9.08 6.74 -7.29
N GLY A 43 9.73 7.88 -7.07
CA GLY A 43 9.16 9.02 -6.38
C GLY A 43 8.61 10.08 -7.33
N TYR A 44 7.99 11.08 -6.71
CA TYR A 44 7.49 12.28 -7.37
C TYR A 44 7.58 13.46 -6.39
N SER A 45 7.49 14.69 -6.91
CA SER A 45 7.35 15.92 -6.11
C SER A 45 6.09 16.65 -6.54
N GLY A 46 5.31 17.12 -5.57
CA GLY A 46 4.01 17.76 -5.77
C GLY A 46 2.92 16.79 -6.22
N THR A 47 1.75 16.86 -5.62
CA THR A 47 0.61 15.95 -5.85
C THR A 47 0.17 15.88 -7.33
N ALA A 48 0.34 16.99 -8.09
CA ALA A 48 0.00 17.04 -9.51
C ALA A 48 0.84 16.07 -10.38
N ASN A 49 2.02 15.67 -9.93
CA ASN A 49 2.93 14.79 -10.66
C ASN A 49 2.75 13.31 -10.27
N LYS A 50 1.90 13.01 -9.28
CA LYS A 50 1.65 11.65 -8.84
C LYS A 50 1.02 10.80 -9.93
N LYS A 51 1.55 9.59 -10.14
CA LYS A 51 1.05 8.62 -11.11
C LYS A 51 0.70 7.31 -10.41
N GLY A 52 -0.38 6.67 -10.84
CA GLY A 52 -0.72 5.31 -10.46
C GLY A 52 -0.78 5.01 -8.96
N GLY A 53 -1.10 6.00 -8.13
CA GLY A 53 -1.18 5.77 -6.68
C GLY A 53 0.17 5.78 -5.94
N GLN A 54 1.25 6.28 -6.56
CA GLN A 54 2.58 6.34 -5.94
C GLN A 54 2.53 6.86 -4.50
N GLY A 55 3.02 6.04 -3.55
CA GLY A 55 3.14 6.37 -2.14
C GLY A 55 1.83 6.58 -1.38
N ASP A 56 0.70 6.20 -1.96
CA ASP A 56 -0.62 6.38 -1.36
C ASP A 56 -0.84 5.50 -0.12
N VAL A 57 -1.57 6.05 0.84
CA VAL A 57 -2.16 5.34 1.98
C VAL A 57 -3.58 4.96 1.61
N LEU A 58 -3.85 3.66 1.55
CA LEU A 58 -5.08 3.07 1.04
C LEU A 58 -6.00 2.71 2.22
N MET A 59 -6.67 3.68 2.77
CA MET A 59 -7.59 3.54 3.91
C MET A 59 -8.89 4.31 3.68
N PRO A 60 -10.03 3.79 4.16
CA PRO A 60 -10.27 2.61 5.00
C PRO A 60 -10.42 1.29 4.25
N TRP A 61 -10.08 1.21 2.97
CA TRP A 61 -9.94 -0.03 2.20
C TRP A 61 -8.86 0.09 1.12
N PRO A 62 -8.04 -0.96 0.89
CA PRO A 62 -7.17 -1.06 -0.27
C PRO A 62 -7.92 -1.68 -1.45
N GLY A 63 -7.44 -1.45 -2.66
CA GLY A 63 -8.05 -1.98 -3.87
C GLY A 63 -9.46 -1.43 -4.14
N ARG A 64 -10.24 -2.16 -4.92
CA ARG A 64 -11.58 -1.77 -5.38
C ARG A 64 -12.68 -2.31 -4.48
N ILE A 65 -13.81 -1.58 -4.40
CA ILE A 65 -15.11 -2.07 -3.97
C ILE A 65 -16.03 -2.06 -5.19
N ARG A 66 -16.56 -3.24 -5.55
CA ARG A 66 -17.39 -3.48 -6.73
C ARG A 66 -18.59 -2.52 -6.76
N ASP A 67 -18.79 -1.87 -7.92
CA ASP A 67 -19.94 -0.99 -8.19
C ASP A 67 -20.17 0.08 -7.11
N CYS A 68 -19.13 0.43 -6.36
CA CYS A 68 -19.20 1.34 -5.20
C CYS A 68 -20.14 0.87 -4.08
N LYS A 69 -20.50 -0.42 -4.02
CA LYS A 69 -21.52 -0.94 -3.11
C LYS A 69 -20.99 -2.01 -2.18
N TYR A 70 -21.44 -1.97 -0.94
CA TYR A 70 -21.26 -3.05 0.01
C TYR A 70 -22.40 -3.12 1.02
N SER A 71 -22.50 -4.24 1.72
CA SER A 71 -23.47 -4.39 2.82
C SER A 71 -22.72 -4.64 4.12
N PHE A 72 -23.09 -3.92 5.17
CA PHE A 72 -22.51 -4.08 6.49
C PHE A 72 -23.58 -3.96 7.58
N ALA A 73 -23.57 -4.89 8.56
CA ALA A 73 -24.54 -4.95 9.67
C ALA A 73 -26.00 -4.85 9.18
N GLY A 74 -26.34 -5.51 8.06
CA GLY A 74 -27.69 -5.53 7.49
C GLY A 74 -28.09 -4.25 6.73
N LYS A 75 -27.18 -3.30 6.55
CA LYS A 75 -27.44 -2.06 5.80
C LYS A 75 -26.63 -2.05 4.50
N ALA A 76 -27.23 -1.60 3.42
CA ALA A 76 -26.55 -1.32 2.16
C ALA A 76 -25.91 0.09 2.20
N HIS A 77 -24.73 0.20 1.60
CA HIS A 77 -23.95 1.42 1.52
C HIS A 77 -23.48 1.67 0.09
N ASP A 78 -23.60 2.93 -0.36
CA ASP A 78 -23.17 3.41 -1.66
C ASP A 78 -22.02 4.41 -1.50
N LEU A 79 -20.82 4.04 -1.95
CA LEU A 79 -19.63 4.87 -1.92
C LEU A 79 -19.55 5.80 -3.14
N PRO A 80 -18.89 6.94 -3.04
CA PRO A 80 -18.62 7.77 -4.21
C PRO A 80 -17.68 7.05 -5.18
N LYS A 81 -18.01 7.08 -6.47
CA LYS A 81 -17.14 6.57 -7.53
C LYS A 81 -15.88 7.42 -7.65
N ASN A 82 -14.70 6.77 -7.63
CA ASN A 82 -13.42 7.42 -7.83
C ASN A 82 -12.43 6.57 -8.66
N ASP A 83 -12.85 5.39 -9.14
CA ASP A 83 -12.08 4.56 -10.06
C ASP A 83 -12.23 5.09 -11.50
N LYS A 84 -11.09 5.37 -12.17
CA LYS A 84 -11.05 5.85 -13.55
C LYS A 84 -11.18 4.72 -14.58
N GLU A 85 -10.95 3.47 -14.15
CA GLU A 85 -10.94 2.30 -15.01
C GLU A 85 -12.26 1.51 -14.95
N GLY A 86 -13.17 1.84 -14.03
CA GLY A 86 -14.43 1.11 -13.87
C GLY A 86 -15.45 1.84 -12.99
N PRO A 87 -16.60 1.20 -12.71
CA PRO A 87 -17.68 1.80 -11.90
C PRO A 87 -17.43 1.66 -10.40
N ASN A 88 -16.19 1.54 -9.94
CA ASN A 88 -15.86 1.13 -8.58
C ASN A 88 -15.45 2.31 -7.70
N ALA A 89 -15.46 2.09 -6.38
CA ALA A 89 -14.70 2.88 -5.43
C ALA A 89 -13.32 2.24 -5.20
N ILE A 90 -12.24 3.03 -5.20
CA ILE A 90 -10.87 2.50 -5.12
C ILE A 90 -10.03 3.26 -4.06
N HIS A 91 -9.29 2.49 -3.25
CA HIS A 91 -8.23 2.98 -2.36
C HIS A 91 -8.68 3.97 -1.26
N GLY A 92 -9.91 3.88 -0.81
CA GLY A 92 -10.42 4.68 0.30
C GLY A 92 -10.40 6.20 0.06
N PHE A 93 -10.34 6.96 1.16
CA PHE A 93 -10.49 8.42 1.14
C PHE A 93 -9.22 9.15 1.54
N LEU A 94 -8.29 8.50 2.25
CA LEU A 94 -7.22 9.21 2.98
C LEU A 94 -6.06 9.66 2.11
N ARG A 95 -5.90 9.12 0.91
CA ARG A 95 -4.80 9.40 -0.02
C ARG A 95 -4.78 10.83 -0.60
N SER A 96 -5.88 11.57 -0.48
CA SER A 96 -5.98 12.96 -0.97
C SER A 96 -6.32 13.96 0.14
N ARG A 97 -6.50 13.50 1.38
CA ARG A 97 -6.78 14.34 2.54
C ARG A 97 -5.48 14.93 3.06
N THR A 98 -5.50 16.17 3.51
CA THR A 98 -4.40 16.72 4.31
C THR A 98 -4.53 16.22 5.75
N TRP A 99 -3.44 15.66 6.29
CA TRP A 99 -3.34 15.17 7.64
C TRP A 99 -2.62 16.19 8.51
N GLU A 100 -2.95 16.23 9.79
CA GLU A 100 -2.10 16.88 10.78
C GLU A 100 -0.81 16.07 10.91
N GLY A 101 0.33 16.74 11.04
CA GLY A 101 1.59 16.01 11.12
C GLY A 101 2.71 16.81 11.75
N GLU A 102 3.74 16.07 12.17
CA GLU A 102 4.99 16.55 12.72
C GLU A 102 6.13 15.69 12.20
N HIS A 103 7.33 16.24 12.10
CA HIS A 103 8.52 15.48 11.74
C HIS A 103 9.74 15.96 12.52
N ASP A 104 10.69 15.05 12.74
CA ASP A 104 11.94 15.33 13.43
C ASP A 104 13.04 14.40 12.89
N GLY A 105 14.04 14.99 12.21
CA GLY A 105 15.20 14.25 11.70
C GLY A 105 14.81 13.01 10.90
N ALA A 106 14.78 11.86 11.54
CA ALA A 106 14.56 10.56 10.91
C ALA A 106 13.08 10.11 10.90
N THR A 107 12.18 10.83 11.57
CA THR A 107 10.79 10.41 11.78
C THR A 107 9.78 11.42 11.27
N ALA A 108 8.62 10.92 10.86
CA ALA A 108 7.42 11.73 10.65
C ALA A 108 6.21 11.01 11.22
N ARG A 109 5.30 11.78 11.80
CA ARG A 109 4.05 11.27 12.36
C ARG A 109 2.88 12.08 11.84
N PHE A 110 1.85 11.37 11.38
CA PHE A 110 0.64 11.94 10.81
C PHE A 110 -0.58 11.47 11.58
N ARG A 111 -1.60 12.34 11.68
CA ARG A 111 -2.89 12.04 12.32
C ARG A 111 -4.02 12.56 11.46
N THR A 112 -5.10 11.77 11.37
CA THR A 112 -6.34 12.21 10.78
C THR A 112 -7.52 11.46 11.39
N ARG A 113 -8.72 11.90 11.06
CA ARG A 113 -9.97 11.25 11.44
C ARG A 113 -10.82 11.05 10.23
N ILE A 114 -11.51 9.92 10.14
CA ILE A 114 -12.68 9.75 9.30
C ILE A 114 -13.88 9.91 10.21
N ARG A 115 -14.80 10.80 9.84
CA ARG A 115 -16.06 11.01 10.56
C ARG A 115 -17.21 10.37 9.81
N ALA A 116 -18.22 9.92 10.52
CA ALA A 116 -19.39 9.26 9.96
C ALA A 116 -20.14 10.10 8.90
N ASP A 117 -19.98 11.41 8.92
CA ASP A 117 -20.59 12.37 7.99
C ASP A 117 -19.62 12.92 6.93
N ASP A 118 -18.32 12.58 6.98
CA ASP A 118 -17.32 13.04 6.01
C ASP A 118 -17.56 12.49 4.59
N HIS A 119 -18.05 11.26 4.49
CA HIS A 119 -18.12 10.54 3.23
C HIS A 119 -19.43 9.76 3.09
N SER A 120 -20.13 10.00 2.01
CA SER A 120 -21.30 9.18 1.64
C SER A 120 -20.91 7.70 1.59
N GLY A 121 -21.75 6.87 2.19
CA GLY A 121 -21.59 5.41 2.15
C GLY A 121 -20.56 4.84 3.14
N TYR A 122 -19.89 5.65 3.98
CA TYR A 122 -18.99 5.15 5.03
C TYR A 122 -19.27 5.84 6.37
N PRO A 123 -20.39 5.52 7.04
CA PRO A 123 -20.86 6.22 8.25
C PRO A 123 -20.18 5.69 9.53
N PHE A 124 -18.84 5.71 9.58
CA PHE A 124 -18.06 5.21 10.72
C PHE A 124 -16.99 6.21 11.12
N ASP A 125 -16.79 6.37 12.46
CA ASP A 125 -15.78 7.25 13.02
C ASP A 125 -14.50 6.48 13.30
N LEU A 126 -13.40 6.90 12.69
CA LEU A 126 -12.07 6.31 12.90
C LEU A 126 -11.04 7.38 13.20
N ASP A 127 -10.24 7.18 14.26
CA ASP A 127 -9.00 7.91 14.48
C ASP A 127 -7.84 7.12 13.85
N VAL A 128 -7.00 7.78 13.05
CA VAL A 128 -5.88 7.16 12.34
C VAL A 128 -4.60 7.90 12.66
N VAL A 129 -3.57 7.16 13.06
CA VAL A 129 -2.19 7.63 13.23
C VAL A 129 -1.29 6.81 12.33
N LEU A 130 -0.36 7.47 11.65
CA LEU A 130 0.63 6.84 10.79
C LEU A 130 2.01 7.44 11.08
N GLY A 131 3.03 6.60 11.19
CA GLY A 131 4.42 7.00 11.40
C GLY A 131 5.34 6.43 10.33
N TYR A 132 6.31 7.23 9.90
CA TYR A 132 7.47 6.82 9.12
C TYR A 132 8.72 7.00 9.96
N GLU A 133 9.64 6.06 9.86
CA GLU A 133 10.94 6.09 10.54
C GLU A 133 12.04 5.55 9.61
N LEU A 134 13.10 6.32 9.45
CA LEU A 134 14.31 5.87 8.77
C LEU A 134 15.14 4.99 9.72
N LEU A 135 15.40 3.77 9.28
CA LEU A 135 16.19 2.75 9.95
C LEU A 135 17.56 2.58 9.26
N PRO A 136 18.54 1.90 9.90
CA PRO A 136 19.84 1.63 9.25
C PRO A 136 19.74 0.93 7.88
N ALA A 137 18.75 0.07 7.68
CA ALA A 137 18.55 -0.68 6.43
C ALA A 137 17.50 -0.11 5.47
N GLY A 138 16.83 1.01 5.80
CA GLY A 138 15.75 1.55 4.97
C GLY A 138 14.73 2.37 5.76
N LEU A 139 13.45 2.15 5.49
CA LEU A 139 12.33 2.87 6.10
C LEU A 139 11.29 1.88 6.62
N ALA A 140 10.79 2.14 7.83
CA ALA A 140 9.60 1.51 8.39
C ALA A 140 8.40 2.47 8.35
N CYS A 141 7.22 1.90 8.14
CA CYS A 141 5.93 2.56 8.24
C CYS A 141 5.04 1.76 9.19
N ALA A 142 4.48 2.43 10.20
CA ALA A 142 3.54 1.83 11.15
C ALA A 142 2.26 2.65 11.23
N PHE A 143 1.12 1.98 11.40
CA PHE A 143 -0.15 2.67 11.63
C PHE A 143 -0.88 2.12 12.85
N VAL A 144 -1.70 2.98 13.42
CA VAL A 144 -2.74 2.64 14.40
C VAL A 144 -4.04 3.24 13.91
N VAL A 145 -5.09 2.42 13.79
CA VAL A 145 -6.46 2.87 13.61
C VAL A 145 -7.29 2.47 14.82
N ARG A 146 -8.11 3.39 15.31
CA ARG A 146 -9.05 3.14 16.41
C ARG A 146 -10.47 3.47 15.96
N ASN A 147 -11.41 2.60 16.25
CA ASN A 147 -12.83 2.92 16.11
C ASN A 147 -13.23 3.91 17.20
N ALA A 148 -13.54 5.14 16.80
CA ALA A 148 -13.96 6.23 17.69
C ALA A 148 -15.50 6.35 17.77
N GLY A 149 -16.23 5.52 17.01
CA GLY A 149 -17.69 5.49 17.00
C GLY A 149 -18.30 4.60 18.09
N THR A 150 -19.62 4.54 18.12
CA THR A 150 -20.41 3.79 19.11
C THR A 150 -20.83 2.39 18.62
N GLY A 151 -20.64 2.09 17.33
CA GLY A 151 -20.94 0.80 16.72
C GLY A 151 -19.71 0.17 16.03
N PRO A 152 -19.82 -1.07 15.54
CA PRO A 152 -18.75 -1.72 14.81
C PRO A 152 -18.46 -1.02 13.48
N ALA A 153 -17.20 -0.96 13.07
CA ALA A 153 -16.74 -0.32 11.83
C ALA A 153 -15.91 -1.29 10.98
N PRO A 154 -16.24 -1.49 9.68
CA PRO A 154 -15.42 -2.29 8.77
C PRO A 154 -14.20 -1.50 8.33
N PHE A 155 -13.01 -2.13 8.33
CA PHE A 155 -11.77 -1.45 8.02
C PHE A 155 -10.75 -2.37 7.33
N GLY A 156 -10.01 -1.79 6.40
CA GLY A 156 -8.81 -2.34 5.82
C GLY A 156 -7.79 -1.25 5.49
N ALA A 157 -6.52 -1.62 5.47
CA ALA A 157 -5.41 -0.74 5.14
C ALA A 157 -4.51 -1.34 4.07
N GLY A 158 -3.92 -0.49 3.25
CA GLY A 158 -2.87 -0.83 2.31
C GLY A 158 -1.97 0.35 2.02
N PHE A 159 -0.86 0.07 1.32
CA PHE A 159 0.13 1.08 0.93
C PHE A 159 0.62 0.78 -0.48
N HIS A 160 0.99 1.83 -1.22
CA HIS A 160 1.28 1.72 -2.65
C HIS A 160 2.71 2.15 -3.03
N PRO A 161 3.77 1.60 -2.39
CA PRO A 161 5.13 1.88 -2.80
C PRO A 161 5.45 1.26 -4.16
N TYR A 162 6.13 2.02 -5.03
CA TYR A 162 6.69 1.54 -6.28
C TYR A 162 8.20 1.37 -6.14
N VAL A 163 8.67 0.13 -6.11
CA VAL A 163 10.09 -0.20 -6.03
C VAL A 163 10.74 0.04 -7.39
N LEU A 164 11.81 0.85 -7.38
CA LEU A 164 12.62 1.11 -8.57
C LEU A 164 13.61 -0.03 -8.81
N ALA A 165 13.51 -0.60 -9.98
CA ALA A 165 14.47 -1.59 -10.45
C ALA A 165 15.80 -0.94 -10.85
N GLY A 166 16.91 -1.56 -10.49
CA GLY A 166 18.26 -1.04 -10.73
C GLY A 166 18.60 -0.73 -12.19
N GLY A 167 17.93 -1.37 -13.16
CA GLY A 167 18.10 -1.12 -14.61
C GLY A 167 17.06 -0.19 -15.23
N GLY A 168 16.11 0.36 -14.43
CA GLY A 168 15.06 1.25 -14.91
C GLY A 168 13.86 0.56 -15.57
N ARG A 169 13.83 -0.78 -15.62
CA ARG A 169 12.68 -1.57 -16.11
C ARG A 169 12.45 -2.81 -15.28
N VAL A 170 11.18 -3.08 -15.00
CA VAL A 170 10.73 -4.27 -14.25
C VAL A 170 11.11 -5.58 -14.96
N ASP A 171 11.19 -5.56 -16.29
CA ASP A 171 11.59 -6.72 -17.10
C ASP A 171 12.94 -7.32 -16.70
N ASP A 172 13.86 -6.47 -16.24
CA ASP A 172 15.25 -6.85 -16.00
C ASP A 172 15.54 -7.30 -14.57
N VAL A 173 14.60 -7.09 -13.64
CA VAL A 173 14.82 -7.40 -12.23
C VAL A 173 14.59 -8.86 -11.89
N THR A 174 15.28 -9.33 -10.87
CA THR A 174 15.01 -10.60 -10.21
C THR A 174 14.03 -10.39 -9.08
N LEU A 175 12.85 -11.04 -9.18
CA LEU A 175 11.81 -10.99 -8.16
C LEU A 175 11.80 -12.30 -7.36
N ARG A 176 11.58 -12.18 -6.05
CA ARG A 176 11.14 -13.27 -5.17
C ARG A 176 9.90 -12.82 -4.42
N SER A 177 8.83 -13.60 -4.49
CA SER A 177 7.58 -13.38 -3.73
C SER A 177 7.25 -14.63 -2.91
N PRO A 178 6.95 -14.51 -1.61
CA PRO A 178 6.69 -15.66 -0.74
C PRO A 178 5.26 -16.21 -0.85
N ALA A 179 4.46 -15.73 -1.81
CA ALA A 179 3.04 -16.03 -1.93
C ALA A 179 2.79 -17.46 -2.45
N ALA A 180 1.90 -18.19 -1.79
CA ALA A 180 1.45 -19.51 -2.23
C ALA A 180 0.12 -19.47 -2.98
N HIS A 181 -0.68 -18.43 -2.79
CA HIS A 181 -2.02 -18.31 -3.38
C HIS A 181 -2.23 -16.96 -4.04
N VAL A 182 -3.16 -16.93 -4.98
CA VAL A 182 -3.61 -15.72 -5.69
C VAL A 182 -5.12 -15.63 -5.63
N VAL A 183 -5.64 -14.42 -5.44
CA VAL A 183 -7.06 -14.13 -5.62
C VAL A 183 -7.35 -14.10 -7.11
N GLU A 184 -8.28 -14.92 -7.59
CA GLU A 184 -8.65 -14.96 -8.99
C GLU A 184 -9.46 -13.72 -9.38
N PHE A 185 -9.07 -13.07 -10.48
CA PHE A 185 -9.73 -11.89 -11.02
C PHE A 185 -10.38 -12.18 -12.37
N ASP A 186 -11.53 -11.54 -12.60
CA ASP A 186 -12.12 -11.32 -13.90
C ASP A 186 -12.05 -9.81 -14.21
N GLY A 187 -11.21 -9.44 -15.13
CA GLY A 187 -10.85 -8.03 -15.36
C GLY A 187 -10.17 -7.41 -14.14
N LEU A 188 -10.80 -6.38 -13.55
CA LEU A 188 -10.25 -5.62 -12.42
C LEU A 188 -10.80 -6.04 -11.06
N LEU A 189 -11.68 -7.04 -11.01
CA LEU A 189 -12.41 -7.43 -9.81
C LEU A 189 -12.26 -8.93 -9.53
N PRO A 190 -12.27 -9.32 -8.24
CA PRO A 190 -12.16 -10.71 -7.88
C PRO A 190 -13.41 -11.52 -8.24
N THR A 191 -13.20 -12.80 -8.59
CA THR A 191 -14.27 -13.77 -8.89
C THR A 191 -14.93 -14.35 -7.65
N GLY A 192 -14.35 -14.14 -6.47
CA GLY A 192 -14.78 -14.79 -5.23
C GLY A 192 -13.93 -16.01 -4.86
N ARG A 193 -12.92 -16.37 -5.66
CA ARG A 193 -12.07 -17.55 -5.44
C ARG A 193 -10.61 -17.17 -5.15
N VAL A 194 -9.97 -18.06 -4.40
CA VAL A 194 -8.52 -18.04 -4.15
C VAL A 194 -7.97 -19.38 -4.63
N ALA A 195 -6.94 -19.35 -5.47
CA ALA A 195 -6.28 -20.52 -6.03
C ALA A 195 -4.80 -20.59 -5.64
N GLU A 196 -4.15 -21.72 -5.86
CA GLU A 196 -2.70 -21.80 -5.84
C GLU A 196 -2.10 -20.89 -6.90
N VAL A 197 -0.94 -20.31 -6.63
CA VAL A 197 -0.23 -19.47 -7.60
C VAL A 197 0.16 -20.33 -8.80
N PRO A 198 -0.31 -20.01 -10.02
CA PRO A 198 0.05 -20.75 -11.22
C PRO A 198 1.53 -20.54 -11.56
N ALA A 199 2.12 -21.48 -12.31
CA ALA A 199 3.57 -21.54 -12.57
C ALA A 199 4.13 -20.24 -13.17
N GLU A 200 3.39 -19.58 -14.04
CA GLU A 200 3.79 -18.31 -14.68
C GLU A 200 3.86 -17.13 -13.69
N LEU A 201 3.11 -17.18 -12.58
CA LEU A 201 3.11 -16.21 -11.49
C LEU A 201 3.87 -16.68 -10.25
N ASP A 202 4.47 -17.88 -10.26
CA ASP A 202 5.22 -18.41 -9.13
C ASP A 202 6.64 -17.83 -9.10
N PHE A 203 6.88 -16.98 -8.12
CA PHE A 203 8.16 -16.35 -7.83
C PHE A 203 8.68 -16.72 -6.45
N ARG A 204 8.25 -17.84 -5.88
CA ARG A 204 8.79 -18.33 -4.60
C ARG A 204 10.29 -18.69 -4.73
N ALA A 205 10.71 -19.22 -5.88
CA ALA A 205 12.12 -19.23 -6.28
C ALA A 205 12.46 -17.92 -7.00
N PRO A 206 13.59 -17.26 -6.68
CA PRO A 206 14.01 -16.04 -7.37
C PRO A 206 14.17 -16.27 -8.88
N ARG A 207 13.53 -15.40 -9.70
CA ARG A 207 13.70 -15.41 -11.15
C ARG A 207 13.44 -14.04 -11.76
N ARG A 208 13.89 -13.83 -12.99
CA ARG A 208 13.61 -12.59 -13.72
C ARG A 208 12.10 -12.42 -13.96
N VAL A 209 11.62 -11.20 -13.82
CA VAL A 209 10.22 -10.84 -14.15
C VAL A 209 9.97 -11.04 -15.65
N GLY A 210 10.91 -10.60 -16.51
CA GLY A 210 10.78 -10.73 -17.95
C GLY A 210 9.47 -10.11 -18.44
N ALA A 211 8.76 -10.82 -19.31
CA ALA A 211 7.47 -10.40 -19.87
C ALA A 211 6.27 -10.60 -18.91
N THR A 212 6.48 -11.16 -17.70
CA THR A 212 5.38 -11.38 -16.75
C THR A 212 4.70 -10.06 -16.39
N ARG A 213 3.38 -10.04 -16.47
CA ARG A 213 2.56 -8.88 -16.08
C ARG A 213 1.86 -9.16 -14.77
N PHE A 214 1.99 -8.22 -13.85
CA PHE A 214 1.29 -8.29 -12.57
C PHE A 214 0.22 -7.21 -12.50
N ASN A 215 -0.95 -7.59 -12.05
CA ASN A 215 -2.03 -6.80 -11.47
C ASN A 215 -2.83 -7.78 -10.61
N HIS A 216 -2.14 -8.40 -9.64
CA HIS A 216 -2.64 -9.57 -8.93
C HIS A 216 -2.54 -9.35 -7.42
N CYS A 217 -3.58 -9.78 -6.71
CA CYS A 217 -3.63 -9.83 -5.25
C CYS A 217 -3.23 -11.24 -4.77
N PHE A 218 -2.11 -11.33 -4.09
CA PHE A 218 -1.55 -12.57 -3.58
C PHE A 218 -1.81 -12.74 -2.08
N THR A 219 -1.83 -14.00 -1.62
CA THR A 219 -1.98 -14.37 -0.21
C THR A 219 -1.24 -15.68 0.11
N GLY A 220 -1.38 -16.18 1.35
CA GLY A 220 -0.60 -17.33 1.79
C GLY A 220 0.89 -17.01 1.85
N LEU A 221 1.23 -15.81 2.36
CA LEU A 221 2.60 -15.32 2.40
C LEU A 221 3.43 -16.13 3.38
N GLY A 222 4.43 -16.85 2.87
CA GLY A 222 5.47 -17.50 3.68
C GLY A 222 6.24 -16.45 4.49
N ARG A 223 6.48 -16.75 5.79
CA ARG A 223 7.15 -15.84 6.70
C ARG A 223 8.48 -16.41 7.15
N GLU A 224 9.44 -15.53 7.31
CA GLU A 224 10.76 -15.86 7.82
C GLU A 224 10.76 -16.04 9.35
N ALA A 225 11.89 -16.44 9.94
CA ALA A 225 11.99 -16.75 11.36
C ALA A 225 11.61 -15.58 12.29
N ASP A 226 11.80 -14.35 11.81
CA ASP A 226 11.41 -13.12 12.51
C ASP A 226 9.91 -12.76 12.40
N GLY A 227 9.14 -13.58 11.67
CA GLY A 227 7.70 -13.42 11.50
C GLY A 227 7.28 -12.49 10.35
N PHE A 228 8.20 -11.88 9.62
CA PHE A 228 7.90 -11.02 8.48
C PHE A 228 7.81 -11.80 7.17
N ALA A 229 6.89 -11.40 6.30
CA ALA A 229 6.90 -11.77 4.90
C ALA A 229 7.74 -10.75 4.12
N ARG A 230 8.49 -11.22 3.10
CA ARG A 230 9.37 -10.37 2.30
C ARG A 230 9.19 -10.62 0.81
N VAL A 231 8.87 -9.55 0.09
CA VAL A 231 8.98 -9.51 -1.37
C VAL A 231 10.30 -8.84 -1.71
N ARG A 232 11.14 -9.50 -2.53
CA ARG A 232 12.47 -9.03 -2.86
C ARG A 232 12.59 -8.74 -4.35
N VAL A 233 13.16 -7.58 -4.66
CA VAL A 233 13.46 -7.12 -6.02
C VAL A 233 14.94 -6.76 -6.06
N ASP A 234 15.76 -7.61 -6.68
CA ASP A 234 17.23 -7.52 -6.65
C ASP A 234 17.75 -7.43 -5.21
N ASP A 235 18.39 -6.34 -4.82
CA ASP A 235 18.89 -6.06 -3.48
C ASP A 235 17.90 -5.28 -2.58
N ILE A 236 16.73 -4.92 -3.10
CA ILE A 236 15.68 -4.25 -2.33
C ILE A 236 14.69 -5.27 -1.78
N GLU A 237 14.21 -5.05 -0.57
CA GLU A 237 13.09 -5.82 -0.01
C GLU A 237 11.99 -4.92 0.52
N VAL A 238 10.74 -5.36 0.33
CA VAL A 238 9.55 -4.87 1.02
C VAL A 238 9.14 -5.94 2.01
N TRP A 239 9.16 -5.62 3.29
CA TRP A 239 8.80 -6.51 4.38
C TRP A 239 7.51 -6.07 5.06
N MET A 240 6.75 -7.01 5.60
CA MET A 240 5.47 -6.74 6.24
C MET A 240 5.19 -7.74 7.36
N ASP A 241 4.62 -7.25 8.46
CA ASP A 241 4.26 -8.06 9.62
C ASP A 241 3.03 -8.95 9.37
N ARG A 242 2.58 -9.67 10.41
CA ARG A 242 1.43 -10.59 10.33
C ARG A 242 0.09 -9.87 10.11
N GLY A 243 0.04 -8.56 10.29
CA GLY A 243 -1.13 -7.73 9.98
C GLY A 243 -1.45 -7.64 8.49
N TYR A 244 -0.49 -7.99 7.63
CA TYR A 244 -0.63 -7.96 6.17
C TYR A 244 -0.62 -9.37 5.57
N PRO A 245 -1.78 -10.05 5.49
CA PRO A 245 -1.89 -11.37 4.87
C PRO A 245 -1.95 -11.33 3.34
N TYR A 246 -2.05 -10.14 2.74
CA TYR A 246 -2.13 -9.94 1.30
C TYR A 246 -1.03 -8.99 0.80
N VAL A 247 -0.63 -9.18 -0.45
CA VAL A 247 0.21 -8.26 -1.20
C VAL A 247 -0.28 -8.15 -2.64
N VAL A 248 -0.40 -6.93 -3.15
CA VAL A 248 -0.59 -6.73 -4.60
C VAL A 248 0.77 -6.50 -5.25
N LEU A 249 0.98 -7.16 -6.39
CA LEU A 249 2.06 -6.83 -7.31
C LEU A 249 1.44 -6.23 -8.56
N TYR A 250 1.99 -5.07 -8.99
CA TYR A 250 1.51 -4.37 -10.20
C TYR A 250 2.67 -3.82 -11.00
N THR A 251 2.74 -4.21 -12.27
CA THR A 251 3.84 -3.82 -13.20
C THR A 251 3.57 -2.51 -13.95
N GLY A 252 2.44 -1.86 -13.72
CA GLY A 252 2.19 -0.49 -14.18
C GLY A 252 1.82 -0.37 -15.64
N GLU A 253 1.21 -1.37 -16.27
CA GLU A 253 0.85 -1.35 -17.70
C GLU A 253 -0.05 -0.17 -18.09
N ALA A 254 -0.92 0.28 -17.20
CA ALA A 254 -1.82 1.43 -17.45
C ALA A 254 -1.11 2.80 -17.33
N LEU A 255 0.19 2.86 -17.01
CA LEU A 255 0.91 4.11 -16.79
C LEU A 255 1.49 4.75 -18.06
N GLY A 256 1.08 4.30 -19.25
CA GLY A 256 1.49 4.87 -20.52
C GLY A 256 3.01 4.80 -20.74
N SER A 257 3.67 5.95 -20.92
CA SER A 257 5.13 6.02 -21.12
C SER A 257 5.95 5.53 -19.91
N ASP A 258 5.37 5.51 -18.72
CA ASP A 258 6.00 5.01 -17.49
C ASP A 258 5.64 3.55 -17.19
N ALA A 259 4.95 2.87 -18.12
CA ALA A 259 4.65 1.45 -17.96
C ALA A 259 5.92 0.64 -17.71
N ARG A 260 5.86 -0.26 -16.72
CA ARG A 260 6.95 -1.16 -16.33
C ARG A 260 8.26 -0.46 -15.88
N ARG A 261 8.17 0.80 -15.46
CA ARG A 261 9.29 1.55 -14.89
C ARG A 261 9.65 1.09 -13.48
N ALA A 262 8.65 0.76 -12.68
CA ALA A 262 8.79 0.30 -11.31
C ALA A 262 7.74 -0.76 -10.98
N LEU A 263 8.01 -1.60 -9.99
CA LEU A 263 7.07 -2.61 -9.51
C LEU A 263 6.37 -2.08 -8.25
N ALA A 264 5.04 -1.91 -8.32
CA ALA A 264 4.28 -1.70 -7.11
C ALA A 264 4.23 -2.99 -6.29
N ILE A 265 4.54 -2.88 -5.01
CA ILE A 265 4.48 -3.96 -4.03
C ILE A 265 3.63 -3.42 -2.89
N GLU A 266 2.36 -3.80 -2.86
CA GLU A 266 1.37 -3.17 -1.99
C GLU A 266 1.05 -4.08 -0.79
N PRO A 267 1.62 -3.84 0.41
CA PRO A 267 1.17 -4.51 1.62
C PRO A 267 -0.29 -4.19 1.90
N MET A 268 -1.13 -5.23 2.10
CA MET A 268 -2.56 -5.05 2.35
C MET A 268 -3.04 -5.92 3.51
N THR A 269 -3.86 -5.32 4.39
CA THR A 269 -4.45 -6.04 5.54
C THR A 269 -5.66 -6.87 5.13
N CYS A 270 -6.27 -6.56 3.99
CA CYS A 270 -7.36 -7.32 3.39
C CYS A 270 -7.24 -7.29 1.86
N ALA A 271 -7.85 -8.23 1.18
CA ALA A 271 -7.86 -8.27 -0.28
C ALA A 271 -8.72 -7.16 -0.90
N THR A 272 -8.54 -6.96 -2.21
CA THR A 272 -9.47 -6.19 -3.05
C THR A 272 -10.90 -6.73 -2.87
N ASP A 273 -11.87 -5.82 -2.75
CA ASP A 273 -13.29 -6.11 -2.56
C ASP A 273 -13.64 -6.86 -1.26
N ALA A 274 -12.79 -6.78 -0.24
CA ALA A 274 -13.00 -7.45 1.04
C ALA A 274 -14.28 -7.01 1.76
N PHE A 275 -14.79 -5.82 1.50
CA PHE A 275 -16.07 -5.35 2.03
C PHE A 275 -17.25 -6.21 1.54
N ASN A 276 -17.14 -6.80 0.35
CA ASN A 276 -18.08 -7.78 -0.21
C ASN A 276 -17.65 -9.22 0.03
N HIS A 277 -16.40 -9.44 0.49
CA HIS A 277 -15.80 -10.73 0.81
C HIS A 277 -15.15 -10.69 2.20
N PRO A 278 -15.91 -10.58 3.33
CA PRO A 278 -15.37 -10.30 4.65
C PRO A 278 -14.32 -11.32 5.15
N LYS A 279 -14.38 -12.55 4.67
CA LYS A 279 -13.39 -13.60 4.99
C LYS A 279 -11.99 -13.32 4.43
N TRP A 280 -11.85 -12.33 3.56
CA TRP A 280 -10.58 -11.94 2.96
C TRP A 280 -9.89 -10.82 3.73
N GLY A 281 -9.86 -10.94 5.05
CA GLY A 281 -9.10 -10.07 5.93
C GLY A 281 -9.80 -8.77 6.34
N LEU A 282 -11.08 -8.56 5.96
CA LEU A 282 -11.82 -7.41 6.46
C LEU A 282 -11.85 -7.43 7.99
N ARG A 283 -11.37 -6.36 8.61
CA ARG A 283 -11.48 -6.19 10.06
C ARG A 283 -12.79 -5.48 10.39
N VAL A 284 -13.42 -5.94 11.45
CA VAL A 284 -14.57 -5.26 12.06
C VAL A 284 -14.12 -4.81 13.43
N LEU A 285 -13.90 -3.53 13.58
CA LEU A 285 -13.43 -2.93 14.85
C LEU A 285 -14.63 -2.60 15.73
N GLY A 286 -14.72 -3.16 16.90
CA GLY A 286 -15.68 -2.75 17.93
C GLY A 286 -15.39 -1.34 18.45
N PRO A 287 -16.35 -0.70 19.15
CA PRO A 287 -16.13 0.62 19.76
C PRO A 287 -14.88 0.65 20.64
N GLY A 288 -13.96 1.59 20.38
CA GLY A 288 -12.71 1.72 21.08
C GLY A 288 -11.63 0.69 20.71
N GLU A 289 -11.95 -0.34 19.91
CA GLU A 289 -10.97 -1.31 19.41
C GLU A 289 -9.99 -0.64 18.47
N ALA A 290 -8.73 -1.10 18.51
CA ALA A 290 -7.68 -0.63 17.62
C ALA A 290 -7.06 -1.78 16.83
N MET A 291 -6.55 -1.44 15.63
CA MET A 291 -5.75 -2.29 14.78
C MET A 291 -4.43 -1.61 14.46
N THR A 292 -3.36 -2.38 14.36
CA THR A 292 -2.03 -1.93 13.98
C THR A 292 -1.47 -2.76 12.87
N GLY A 293 -0.47 -2.23 12.17
CA GLY A 293 0.34 -2.97 11.19
C GLY A 293 1.63 -2.21 10.91
N THR A 294 2.68 -2.96 10.61
CA THR A 294 4.00 -2.42 10.28
C THR A 294 4.52 -3.07 9.00
N TRP A 295 5.01 -2.25 8.10
CA TRP A 295 5.73 -2.67 6.90
C TRP A 295 6.94 -1.76 6.68
N GLY A 296 7.83 -2.16 5.81
CA GLY A 296 8.96 -1.32 5.46
C GLY A 296 9.59 -1.69 4.13
N VAL A 297 10.54 -0.85 3.71
CA VAL A 297 11.28 -1.01 2.46
C VAL A 297 12.71 -0.57 2.66
N GLY A 298 13.65 -1.32 2.07
CA GLY A 298 15.07 -0.99 2.18
C GLY A 298 15.96 -1.98 1.46
N LEU A 299 17.25 -1.91 1.73
CA LEU A 299 18.22 -2.85 1.18
C LEU A 299 18.33 -4.10 2.05
N ARG A 300 18.56 -5.23 1.41
CA ARG A 300 18.90 -6.47 2.10
C ARG A 300 20.23 -6.28 2.85
N PRO A 301 20.33 -6.81 4.08
CA PRO A 301 21.59 -6.87 4.81
C PRO A 301 22.71 -7.61 4.05
#